data_a48c25f96a8269856438864cf3ac9dbd
#
_entry.id   a48c25f96a8269856438864cf3ac9dbd
#
_cell.length_a   1.000
_cell.length_b   1.000
_cell.length_c   1.000
_cell.angle_alpha   90.00
_cell.angle_beta   90.00
_cell.angle_gamma   90.00
#
_symmetry.space_group_name_H-M   'P 1'
#
loop_
_entity.id
_entity.type
_entity.pdbx_description
1 polymer ?
#
loop_
_entity_poly.entity_id
_entity_poly.type
_entity_poly.pdbx_seq_one_letter_code
_entity_poly.pdbx_strand_id
1 'polypeptide(L)'
;MAGLSAVAPTGTAQPCPDIGVAFARGTGEQPGLGAVGQRFIDSLRAQAFPRTVGGYGVNYPASSNFTDGQAFTMNVVDGVRDEANHVQGVTSVCPQTRMILGGYSQGAVVTAFVTSGLPAGLAAGSAPSISADAAEHVDAVVLFGTPAGQSVVKYGAPAVGVGPMYTAKSLEFCAPGDNVCSGDPVPGVNGAHGQYAVNGMVDQAAAFAVSRLTQPPAPM
;
A
#
# COMPACT_ATOMS: atom_id res chain seq x y z
N MET A 1 36.33 -43.52 14.16
CA MET A 1 35.18 -42.62 14.30
C MET A 1 35.33 -41.49 13.26
N ALA A 2 34.54 -41.57 12.18
CA ALA A 2 34.59 -40.56 11.10
C ALA A 2 33.51 -39.52 11.41
N GLY A 3 33.93 -38.27 11.68
CA GLY A 3 33.04 -37.17 11.93
C GLY A 3 32.39 -36.68 10.61
N LEU A 4 31.06 -36.80 10.50
CA LEU A 4 30.31 -36.13 9.43
C LEU A 4 30.19 -34.62 9.77
N SER A 5 30.93 -33.81 9.04
CA SER A 5 30.75 -32.36 9.03
C SER A 5 29.46 -32.06 8.25
N ALA A 6 28.40 -31.62 8.93
CA ALA A 6 27.21 -31.09 8.30
C ALA A 6 27.53 -29.71 7.69
N VAL A 7 27.52 -29.62 6.37
CA VAL A 7 27.56 -28.31 5.68
C VAL A 7 26.17 -27.69 5.80
N ALA A 8 26.07 -26.57 6.54
CA ALA A 8 24.84 -25.79 6.60
C ALA A 8 24.55 -25.20 5.21
N PRO A 9 23.30 -25.22 4.72
CA PRO A 9 22.97 -24.57 3.46
C PRO A 9 23.20 -23.06 3.60
N THR A 10 24.09 -22.52 2.77
CA THR A 10 24.25 -21.07 2.62
C THR A 10 23.02 -20.56 1.88
N GLY A 11 22.01 -20.10 2.64
CA GLY A 11 20.90 -19.35 2.07
C GLY A 11 21.47 -18.09 1.41
N THR A 12 21.44 -18.03 0.09
CA THR A 12 21.76 -16.79 -0.64
C THR A 12 20.68 -15.78 -0.29
N ALA A 13 21.04 -14.72 0.44
CA ALA A 13 20.15 -13.59 0.67
C ALA A 13 19.68 -13.10 -0.71
N GLN A 14 18.36 -12.96 -0.87
CA GLN A 14 17.81 -12.46 -2.12
C GLN A 14 18.33 -11.03 -2.34
N PRO A 15 18.87 -10.69 -3.52
CA PRO A 15 19.41 -9.36 -3.76
C PRO A 15 18.31 -8.30 -3.58
N CYS A 16 18.68 -7.15 -3.00
CA CYS A 16 17.77 -6.03 -2.82
C CYS A 16 17.25 -5.54 -4.19
N PRO A 17 15.95 -5.37 -4.38
CA PRO A 17 15.42 -4.77 -5.60
C PRO A 17 15.73 -3.28 -5.65
N ASP A 18 15.83 -2.71 -6.84
CA ASP A 18 15.95 -1.25 -7.01
C ASP A 18 14.69 -0.53 -6.51
N ILE A 19 13.52 -1.15 -6.71
CA ILE A 19 12.20 -0.64 -6.34
C ILE A 19 11.48 -1.70 -5.51
N GLY A 20 11.09 -1.33 -4.29
CA GLY A 20 10.19 -2.11 -3.45
C GLY A 20 8.77 -1.56 -3.51
N VAL A 21 7.78 -2.41 -3.70
CA VAL A 21 6.36 -2.03 -3.66
C VAL A 21 5.68 -2.74 -2.50
N ALA A 22 5.11 -2.00 -1.55
CA ALA A 22 4.14 -2.53 -0.60
C ALA A 22 2.74 -2.18 -1.09
N PHE A 23 1.87 -3.18 -1.24
CA PHE A 23 0.52 -2.96 -1.75
C PHE A 23 -0.53 -3.64 -0.89
N ALA A 24 -1.48 -2.85 -0.37
CA ALA A 24 -2.61 -3.33 0.39
C ALA A 24 -3.81 -3.59 -0.53
N ARG A 25 -4.25 -4.86 -0.58
CA ARG A 25 -5.36 -5.31 -1.42
C ARG A 25 -6.72 -4.79 -0.94
N GLY A 26 -7.75 -4.91 -1.78
CA GLY A 26 -9.13 -4.55 -1.44
C GLY A 26 -9.83 -5.60 -0.57
N THR A 27 -10.99 -5.21 -0.03
CA THR A 27 -11.88 -6.05 0.78
C THR A 27 -12.21 -7.36 0.09
N GLY A 28 -12.05 -8.47 0.80
CA GLY A 28 -12.43 -9.81 0.33
C GLY A 28 -11.51 -10.42 -0.71
N GLU A 29 -10.47 -9.71 -1.18
CA GLU A 29 -9.48 -10.30 -2.07
C GLU A 29 -8.61 -11.34 -1.34
N GLN A 30 -8.16 -12.36 -2.07
CA GLN A 30 -7.28 -13.39 -1.52
C GLN A 30 -5.94 -12.79 -1.03
N PRO A 31 -5.29 -13.40 -0.03
CA PRO A 31 -3.99 -12.96 0.46
C PRO A 31 -2.97 -12.75 -0.67
N GLY A 32 -2.19 -11.68 -0.56
CA GLY A 32 -1.23 -11.23 -1.57
C GLY A 32 -1.51 -9.81 -2.04
N LEU A 33 -1.15 -9.51 -3.28
CA LEU A 33 -1.25 -8.16 -3.86
C LEU A 33 -2.68 -7.75 -4.27
N GLY A 34 -3.59 -8.73 -4.41
CA GLY A 34 -4.87 -8.49 -5.06
C GLY A 34 -4.74 -8.23 -6.57
N ALA A 35 -5.87 -8.11 -7.26
CA ALA A 35 -5.88 -7.94 -8.72
C ALA A 35 -5.29 -6.59 -9.16
N VAL A 36 -5.64 -5.51 -8.47
CA VAL A 36 -5.14 -4.16 -8.77
C VAL A 36 -3.64 -4.06 -8.48
N GLY A 37 -3.19 -4.57 -7.33
CA GLY A 37 -1.78 -4.54 -6.95
C GLY A 37 -0.90 -5.38 -7.87
N GLN A 38 -1.36 -6.57 -8.27
CA GLN A 38 -0.62 -7.39 -9.22
C GLN A 38 -0.45 -6.68 -10.57
N ARG A 39 -1.55 -6.12 -11.11
CA ARG A 39 -1.51 -5.38 -12.37
C ARG A 39 -0.62 -4.13 -12.27
N PHE A 40 -0.60 -3.45 -11.11
CA PHE A 40 0.27 -2.31 -10.87
C PHE A 40 1.74 -2.70 -10.90
N ILE A 41 2.13 -3.78 -10.22
CA ILE A 41 3.51 -4.26 -10.23
C ILE A 41 3.95 -4.68 -11.63
N ASP A 42 3.10 -5.36 -12.37
CA ASP A 42 3.42 -5.80 -13.74
C ASP A 42 3.61 -4.59 -14.67
N SER A 43 2.76 -3.57 -14.57
CA SER A 43 2.91 -2.32 -15.30
C SER A 43 4.17 -1.55 -14.89
N LEU A 44 4.45 -1.50 -13.58
CA LEU A 44 5.65 -0.84 -13.06
C LEU A 44 6.93 -1.53 -13.54
N ARG A 45 6.99 -2.87 -13.55
CA ARG A 45 8.11 -3.64 -14.09
C ARG A 45 8.38 -3.33 -15.55
N ALA A 46 7.31 -3.23 -16.36
CA ALA A 46 7.44 -2.90 -17.78
C ALA A 46 7.98 -1.47 -17.98
N GLN A 47 7.50 -0.50 -17.19
CA GLN A 47 7.84 0.91 -17.37
C GLN A 47 9.14 1.32 -16.70
N ALA A 48 9.56 0.63 -15.63
CA ALA A 48 10.79 0.92 -14.89
C ALA A 48 12.03 0.19 -15.46
N PHE A 49 11.88 -0.71 -16.43
CA PHE A 49 12.99 -1.47 -17.01
C PHE A 49 14.17 -0.53 -17.38
N PRO A 50 15.44 -0.89 -17.05
CA PRO A 50 15.91 -2.17 -16.53
C PRO A 50 15.94 -2.32 -14.99
N ARG A 51 15.33 -1.42 -14.23
CA ARG A 51 15.29 -1.51 -12.77
C ARG A 51 14.50 -2.73 -12.32
N THR A 52 14.98 -3.39 -11.28
CA THR A 52 14.31 -4.54 -10.67
C THR A 52 13.20 -4.08 -9.73
N VAL A 53 12.03 -4.77 -9.77
CA VAL A 53 10.85 -4.44 -8.95
C VAL A 53 10.46 -5.63 -8.10
N GLY A 54 10.57 -5.49 -6.78
CA GLY A 54 10.05 -6.42 -5.79
C GLY A 54 8.64 -6.00 -5.34
N GLY A 55 7.74 -6.96 -5.18
CA GLY A 55 6.38 -6.71 -4.71
C GLY A 55 6.10 -7.42 -3.40
N TYR A 56 5.42 -6.73 -2.49
CA TYR A 56 4.93 -7.25 -1.22
C TYR A 56 3.44 -6.96 -1.07
N GLY A 57 2.63 -8.00 -0.89
CA GLY A 57 1.23 -7.87 -0.54
C GLY A 57 1.08 -7.74 0.98
N VAL A 58 0.55 -6.60 1.43
CA VAL A 58 0.33 -6.33 2.86
C VAL A 58 -0.50 -7.45 3.49
N ASN A 59 0.04 -8.04 4.57
CA ASN A 59 -0.56 -9.17 5.23
C ASN A 59 -1.56 -8.70 6.31
N TYR A 60 -2.83 -8.65 5.94
CA TYR A 60 -3.93 -8.30 6.81
C TYR A 60 -5.20 -9.05 6.38
N PRO A 61 -6.25 -9.13 7.22
CA PRO A 61 -7.43 -9.93 6.88
C PRO A 61 -8.21 -9.46 5.66
N ALA A 62 -8.25 -8.16 5.37
CA ALA A 62 -9.08 -7.53 4.32
C ALA A 62 -10.56 -7.99 4.41
N SER A 63 -11.10 -8.09 5.64
CA SER A 63 -12.42 -8.65 5.90
C SER A 63 -13.54 -7.80 5.30
N SER A 64 -14.57 -8.48 4.81
CA SER A 64 -15.83 -7.89 4.36
C SER A 64 -16.88 -7.77 5.48
N ASN A 65 -16.54 -8.10 6.73
CA ASN A 65 -17.45 -7.98 7.86
C ASN A 65 -17.60 -6.54 8.33
N PHE A 66 -18.39 -5.77 7.61
CA PHE A 66 -18.70 -4.36 7.94
C PHE A 66 -19.71 -4.21 9.08
N THR A 67 -20.36 -5.30 9.52
CA THR A 67 -21.37 -5.25 10.60
C THR A 67 -20.74 -5.15 11.97
N ASP A 68 -19.49 -5.60 12.12
CA ASP A 68 -18.69 -5.43 13.31
C ASP A 68 -17.64 -4.32 13.06
N GLY A 69 -18.03 -3.08 13.40
CA GLY A 69 -17.19 -1.91 13.17
C GLY A 69 -15.85 -1.98 13.92
N GLN A 70 -15.81 -2.62 15.09
CA GLN A 70 -14.57 -2.79 15.85
C GLN A 70 -13.64 -3.79 15.15
N ALA A 71 -14.14 -4.95 14.73
CA ALA A 71 -13.35 -5.94 14.00
C ALA A 71 -12.86 -5.36 12.66
N PHE A 72 -13.71 -4.61 11.94
CA PHE A 72 -13.30 -3.92 10.72
C PHE A 72 -12.16 -2.94 10.97
N THR A 73 -12.26 -2.12 12.00
CA THR A 73 -11.21 -1.19 12.40
C THR A 73 -9.90 -1.90 12.71
N MET A 74 -9.94 -3.00 13.47
CA MET A 74 -8.74 -3.79 13.79
C MET A 74 -8.09 -4.39 12.55
N ASN A 75 -8.85 -4.81 11.53
CA ASN A 75 -8.29 -5.24 10.24
C ASN A 75 -7.43 -4.14 9.58
N VAL A 76 -7.90 -2.90 9.61
CA VAL A 76 -7.13 -1.76 9.06
C VAL A 76 -5.87 -1.52 9.89
N VAL A 77 -5.97 -1.55 11.22
CA VAL A 77 -4.83 -1.40 12.14
C VAL A 77 -3.76 -2.47 11.91
N ASP A 78 -4.17 -3.73 11.70
CA ASP A 78 -3.24 -4.82 11.39
C ASP A 78 -2.52 -4.57 10.05
N GLY A 79 -3.24 -4.10 9.04
CA GLY A 79 -2.67 -3.72 7.75
C GLY A 79 -1.65 -2.59 7.87
N VAL A 80 -1.99 -1.53 8.62
CA VAL A 80 -1.09 -0.40 8.88
C VAL A 80 0.19 -0.87 9.55
N ARG A 81 0.08 -1.74 10.55
CA ARG A 81 1.23 -2.30 11.28
C ARG A 81 2.11 -3.13 10.36
N ASP A 82 1.52 -4.01 9.56
CA ASP A 82 2.26 -4.89 8.66
C ASP A 82 2.98 -4.09 7.57
N GLU A 83 2.30 -3.16 6.92
CA GLU A 83 2.89 -2.32 5.87
C GLU A 83 4.03 -1.44 6.41
N ALA A 84 3.84 -0.80 7.57
CA ALA A 84 4.88 0.03 8.19
C ALA A 84 6.11 -0.81 8.59
N ASN A 85 5.90 -1.97 9.19
CA ASN A 85 6.98 -2.89 9.55
C ASN A 85 7.75 -3.38 8.31
N HIS A 86 7.04 -3.71 7.23
CA HIS A 86 7.67 -4.13 5.98
C HIS A 86 8.54 -3.02 5.40
N VAL A 87 8.03 -1.80 5.29
CA VAL A 87 8.78 -0.65 4.77
C VAL A 87 10.05 -0.41 5.60
N GLN A 88 9.92 -0.36 6.93
CA GLN A 88 11.07 -0.17 7.83
C GLN A 88 12.09 -1.30 7.71
N GLY A 89 11.61 -2.56 7.60
CA GLY A 89 12.47 -3.72 7.41
C GLY A 89 13.26 -3.65 6.10
N VAL A 90 12.60 -3.33 5.00
CA VAL A 90 13.25 -3.20 3.68
C VAL A 90 14.27 -2.08 3.68
N THR A 91 13.92 -0.89 4.14
CA THR A 91 14.82 0.27 4.11
C THR A 91 16.04 0.09 5.03
N SER A 92 15.87 -0.65 6.13
CA SER A 92 16.98 -0.99 7.03
C SER A 92 17.99 -1.98 6.40
N VAL A 93 17.49 -2.99 5.68
CA VAL A 93 18.34 -4.06 5.10
C VAL A 93 18.83 -3.69 3.69
N CYS A 94 18.01 -2.94 2.95
CA CYS A 94 18.23 -2.55 1.57
C CYS A 94 18.22 -1.01 1.42
N PRO A 95 19.24 -0.29 1.89
CA PRO A 95 19.22 1.18 1.97
C PRO A 95 19.24 1.88 0.61
N GLN A 96 19.42 1.16 -0.48
CA GLN A 96 19.35 1.72 -1.84
C GLN A 96 17.98 1.47 -2.50
N THR A 97 17.14 0.63 -1.89
CA THR A 97 15.82 0.36 -2.43
C THR A 97 14.90 1.58 -2.26
N ARG A 98 14.27 2.01 -3.35
CA ARG A 98 13.24 3.06 -3.34
C ARG A 98 11.87 2.42 -3.17
N MET A 99 11.05 2.95 -2.28
CA MET A 99 9.77 2.38 -1.93
C MET A 99 8.60 3.09 -2.63
N ILE A 100 7.65 2.29 -3.10
CA ILE A 100 6.35 2.75 -3.57
C ILE A 100 5.29 2.09 -2.69
N LEU A 101 4.39 2.89 -2.13
CA LEU A 101 3.25 2.41 -1.36
C LEU A 101 2.01 2.45 -2.22
N GLY A 102 1.17 1.44 -2.10
CA GLY A 102 -0.07 1.39 -2.86
C GLY A 102 -1.20 0.70 -2.13
N GLY A 103 -2.43 1.06 -2.48
CA GLY A 103 -3.59 0.43 -1.91
C GLY A 103 -4.84 0.57 -2.77
N TYR A 104 -5.74 -0.41 -2.65
CA TYR A 104 -7.02 -0.41 -3.32
C TYR A 104 -8.16 -0.51 -2.30
N SER A 105 -9.17 0.36 -2.40
CA SER A 105 -10.38 0.33 -1.56
C SER A 105 -10.03 0.34 -0.06
N GLN A 106 -10.36 -0.69 0.71
CA GLN A 106 -9.92 -0.83 2.11
C GLN A 106 -8.40 -0.74 2.24
N GLY A 107 -7.65 -1.32 1.30
CA GLY A 107 -6.19 -1.21 1.27
C GLY A 107 -5.71 0.22 1.04
N ALA A 108 -6.45 1.05 0.30
CA ALA A 108 -6.12 2.47 0.18
C ALA A 108 -6.26 3.21 1.53
N VAL A 109 -7.21 2.80 2.37
CA VAL A 109 -7.32 3.30 3.75
C VAL A 109 -6.11 2.88 4.59
N VAL A 110 -5.67 1.63 4.47
CA VAL A 110 -4.47 1.12 5.15
C VAL A 110 -3.26 1.97 4.78
N THR A 111 -2.95 2.08 3.50
CA THR A 111 -1.78 2.84 3.01
C THR A 111 -1.87 4.33 3.35
N ALA A 112 -3.06 4.94 3.28
CA ALA A 112 -3.25 6.32 3.73
C ALA A 112 -2.85 6.49 5.20
N PHE A 113 -3.31 5.60 6.10
CA PHE A 113 -2.95 5.67 7.52
C PHE A 113 -1.51 5.29 7.82
N VAL A 114 -0.85 4.47 7.01
CA VAL A 114 0.61 4.27 7.11
C VAL A 114 1.35 5.60 6.95
N THR A 115 0.87 6.46 6.05
CA THR A 115 1.49 7.75 5.74
C THR A 115 1.09 8.88 6.69
N SER A 116 -0.15 8.88 7.20
CA SER A 116 -0.69 9.95 8.05
C SER A 116 -0.65 9.63 9.54
N GLY A 117 -0.42 8.38 9.89
CA GLY A 117 -0.60 7.86 11.25
C GLY A 117 -2.06 7.49 11.53
N LEU A 118 -2.24 6.58 12.48
CA LEU A 118 -3.59 6.21 12.94
C LEU A 118 -4.16 7.34 13.79
N PRO A 119 -5.45 7.67 13.62
CA PRO A 119 -6.17 8.60 14.48
C PRO A 119 -6.12 8.17 15.95
N ALA A 120 -6.10 9.14 16.87
CA ALA A 120 -5.89 8.89 18.30
C ALA A 120 -6.85 7.86 18.93
N GLY A 121 -8.08 7.74 18.43
CA GLY A 121 -9.05 6.74 18.91
C GLY A 121 -8.78 5.31 18.42
N LEU A 122 -7.95 5.13 17.40
CA LEU A 122 -7.58 3.83 16.83
C LEU A 122 -6.19 3.36 17.29
N ALA A 123 -5.41 4.26 17.88
CA ALA A 123 -4.02 4.04 18.26
C ALA A 123 -3.86 3.26 19.60
N ALA A 124 -4.88 2.55 20.08
CA ALA A 124 -4.79 1.75 21.30
C ALA A 124 -3.73 0.64 21.13
N GLY A 125 -2.46 0.99 21.46
CA GLY A 125 -1.30 0.12 21.38
C GLY A 125 -0.47 0.31 20.10
N SER A 126 0.04 1.54 19.88
CA SER A 126 1.17 1.84 18.97
C SER A 126 1.21 1.02 17.67
N ALA A 127 0.34 1.30 16.71
CA ALA A 127 0.68 0.89 15.35
C ALA A 127 1.88 1.75 14.92
N PRO A 128 3.00 1.15 14.52
CA PRO A 128 4.15 1.90 14.10
C PRO A 128 3.78 2.75 12.87
N SER A 129 3.98 4.05 12.94
CA SER A 129 4.11 4.85 11.74
C SER A 129 5.47 4.57 11.09
N ILE A 130 5.58 4.79 9.80
CA ILE A 130 6.89 4.76 9.13
C ILE A 130 7.78 5.80 9.80
N SER A 131 9.01 5.41 10.18
CA SER A 131 10.00 6.33 10.73
C SER A 131 10.37 7.42 9.71
N ALA A 132 10.88 8.56 10.16
CA ALA A 132 11.31 9.63 9.27
C ALA A 132 12.34 9.13 8.24
N ASP A 133 13.33 8.35 8.71
CA ASP A 133 14.36 7.78 7.84
C ASP A 133 13.76 6.86 6.76
N ALA A 134 12.83 5.98 7.14
CA ALA A 134 12.16 5.10 6.16
C ALA A 134 11.24 5.88 5.20
N ALA A 135 10.65 7.00 5.65
CA ALA A 135 9.81 7.86 4.82
C ALA A 135 10.58 8.55 3.69
N GLU A 136 11.89 8.81 3.87
CA GLU A 136 12.77 9.35 2.83
C GLU A 136 12.99 8.37 1.66
N HIS A 137 12.83 7.08 1.90
CA HIS A 137 12.90 6.05 0.87
C HIS A 137 11.61 5.92 0.06
N VAL A 138 10.48 6.48 0.54
CA VAL A 138 9.20 6.42 -0.18
C VAL A 138 9.15 7.49 -1.25
N ASP A 139 9.17 7.11 -2.52
CA ASP A 139 9.13 8.03 -3.66
C ASP A 139 7.72 8.29 -4.18
N ALA A 140 6.81 7.32 -4.05
CA ALA A 140 5.44 7.49 -4.48
C ALA A 140 4.44 6.77 -3.58
N VAL A 141 3.23 7.34 -3.50
CA VAL A 141 2.04 6.71 -2.92
C VAL A 141 0.94 6.71 -3.97
N VAL A 142 0.37 5.55 -4.28
CA VAL A 142 -0.70 5.42 -5.28
C VAL A 142 -1.93 4.74 -4.68
N LEU A 143 -3.06 5.42 -4.69
CA LEU A 143 -4.28 4.93 -4.08
C LEU A 143 -5.39 4.79 -5.13
N PHE A 144 -6.14 3.70 -5.06
CA PHE A 144 -7.20 3.40 -6.01
C PHE A 144 -8.53 3.21 -5.26
N GLY A 145 -9.55 3.97 -5.65
CA GLY A 145 -10.88 3.85 -5.07
C GLY A 145 -10.92 4.07 -3.56
N THR A 146 -10.13 5.03 -3.06
CA THR A 146 -10.13 5.40 -1.64
C THR A 146 -11.54 5.79 -1.21
N PRO A 147 -12.12 5.14 -0.18
CA PRO A 147 -13.47 5.49 0.27
C PRO A 147 -13.57 6.96 0.66
N ALA A 148 -14.55 7.67 0.09
CA ALA A 148 -14.81 9.08 0.41
C ALA A 148 -15.14 9.25 1.90
N GLY A 149 -14.82 10.42 2.46
CA GLY A 149 -15.00 10.72 3.88
C GLY A 149 -16.41 10.41 4.39
N GLN A 150 -17.45 10.76 3.63
CA GLN A 150 -18.85 10.43 3.97
C GLN A 150 -19.14 8.92 3.95
N SER A 151 -18.43 8.15 3.13
CA SER A 151 -18.56 6.69 3.09
C SER A 151 -17.96 6.02 4.32
N VAL A 152 -16.90 6.57 4.90
CA VAL A 152 -16.23 6.00 6.09
C VAL A 152 -16.88 6.47 7.39
N VAL A 153 -17.39 7.72 7.45
CA VAL A 153 -18.04 8.29 8.64
C VAL A 153 -19.27 7.47 9.06
N LYS A 154 -20.05 6.94 8.12
CA LYS A 154 -21.21 6.08 8.45
C LYS A 154 -20.81 4.78 9.18
N TYR A 155 -19.55 4.38 9.08
CA TYR A 155 -18.99 3.23 9.83
C TYR A 155 -18.19 3.67 11.05
N GLY A 156 -18.29 4.95 11.46
CA GLY A 156 -17.57 5.50 12.60
C GLY A 156 -16.06 5.67 12.37
N ALA A 157 -15.60 5.56 11.11
CA ALA A 157 -14.20 5.72 10.78
C ALA A 157 -13.84 7.20 10.59
N PRO A 158 -12.60 7.59 10.93
CA PRO A 158 -12.09 8.95 10.73
C PRO A 158 -11.89 9.26 9.26
N ALA A 159 -11.68 10.54 8.95
CA ALA A 159 -11.31 10.97 7.61
C ALA A 159 -10.02 10.28 7.14
N VAL A 160 -10.03 9.82 5.90
CA VAL A 160 -8.90 9.13 5.26
C VAL A 160 -8.16 10.11 4.36
N GLY A 161 -6.86 10.13 4.45
CA GLY A 161 -6.01 10.95 3.58
C GLY A 161 -4.54 10.66 3.83
N VAL A 162 -3.71 10.96 2.84
CA VAL A 162 -2.26 10.80 2.95
C VAL A 162 -1.66 11.86 3.88
N GLY A 163 -0.60 11.49 4.58
CA GLY A 163 0.12 12.42 5.46
C GLY A 163 0.79 13.56 4.70
N PRO A 164 1.00 14.73 5.33
CA PRO A 164 1.53 15.93 4.68
C PRO A 164 2.86 15.71 3.94
N MET A 165 3.76 14.88 4.47
CA MET A 165 5.06 14.55 3.86
C MET A 165 4.93 13.79 2.53
N TYR A 166 3.76 13.21 2.26
CA TYR A 166 3.53 12.37 1.08
C TYR A 166 2.64 13.06 0.05
N THR A 167 1.99 14.18 0.38
CA THR A 167 1.03 14.85 -0.52
C THR A 167 1.63 15.15 -1.90
N ALA A 168 2.87 15.67 -1.95
CA ALA A 168 3.53 16.02 -3.21
C ALA A 168 3.98 14.80 -4.04
N LYS A 169 3.99 13.61 -3.43
CA LYS A 169 4.40 12.35 -4.05
C LYS A 169 3.29 11.29 -4.03
N SER A 170 2.04 11.72 -3.90
CA SER A 170 0.86 10.85 -3.94
C SER A 170 -0.03 11.14 -5.14
N LEU A 171 -0.70 10.09 -5.60
CA LEU A 171 -1.73 10.17 -6.64
C LEU A 171 -2.88 9.24 -6.28
N GLU A 172 -4.09 9.81 -6.25
CA GLU A 172 -5.31 9.06 -5.95
C GLU A 172 -6.17 8.94 -7.22
N PHE A 173 -6.67 7.74 -7.47
CA PHE A 173 -7.54 7.44 -8.60
C PHE A 173 -8.95 7.13 -8.12
N CYS A 174 -9.92 7.86 -8.66
CA CYS A 174 -11.34 7.57 -8.53
C CYS A 174 -11.90 7.34 -9.94
N ALA A 175 -12.30 6.11 -10.24
CA ALA A 175 -12.83 5.76 -11.54
C ALA A 175 -14.17 6.47 -11.78
N PRO A 176 -14.45 6.97 -12.99
CA PRO A 176 -15.74 7.57 -13.30
C PRO A 176 -16.90 6.63 -12.94
N GLY A 177 -17.81 7.11 -12.10
CA GLY A 177 -18.96 6.36 -11.61
C GLY A 177 -18.68 5.41 -10.43
N ASP A 178 -17.46 5.38 -9.90
CA ASP A 178 -17.16 4.65 -8.67
C ASP A 178 -17.79 5.38 -7.46
N ASN A 179 -18.85 4.81 -6.92
CA ASN A 179 -19.60 5.38 -5.81
C ASN A 179 -18.89 5.28 -4.45
N VAL A 180 -17.84 4.49 -4.33
CA VAL A 180 -17.06 4.36 -3.10
C VAL A 180 -16.19 5.60 -2.90
N CYS A 181 -15.46 6.00 -3.92
CA CYS A 181 -14.57 7.16 -3.86
C CYS A 181 -15.26 8.49 -4.22
N SER A 182 -16.33 8.50 -5.02
CA SER A 182 -17.11 9.71 -5.26
C SER A 182 -17.98 10.08 -4.05
N GLY A 183 -18.33 9.10 -3.22
CA GLY A 183 -19.24 9.28 -2.08
C GLY A 183 -20.70 9.41 -2.49
N ASP A 184 -21.05 9.06 -3.74
CA ASP A 184 -22.44 9.09 -4.20
C ASP A 184 -23.31 8.17 -3.33
N PRO A 185 -24.53 8.60 -2.94
CA PRO A 185 -25.37 7.88 -2.01
C PRO A 185 -26.11 6.70 -2.67
N VAL A 186 -25.39 5.89 -3.44
CA VAL A 186 -25.94 4.68 -4.08
C VAL A 186 -25.69 3.49 -3.16
N PRO A 187 -26.70 2.63 -2.91
CA PRO A 187 -26.52 1.45 -2.08
C PRO A 187 -25.50 0.46 -2.66
N GLY A 188 -24.60 -0.02 -1.80
CA GLY A 188 -23.62 -1.03 -2.18
C GLY A 188 -22.42 -0.50 -2.95
N VAL A 189 -21.58 -1.40 -3.42
CA VAL A 189 -20.41 -1.13 -4.27
C VAL A 189 -20.80 -1.44 -5.71
N ASN A 190 -20.62 -0.49 -6.62
CA ASN A 190 -20.96 -0.70 -8.02
C ASN A 190 -19.80 -1.28 -8.85
N GLY A 191 -20.11 -1.69 -10.09
CA GLY A 191 -19.13 -2.32 -10.97
C GLY A 191 -17.93 -1.43 -11.34
N ALA A 192 -18.08 -0.09 -11.29
CA ALA A 192 -16.99 0.83 -11.58
C ALA A 192 -15.86 0.72 -10.56
N HIS A 193 -16.18 0.42 -9.29
CA HIS A 193 -15.18 0.20 -8.24
C HIS A 193 -14.24 -0.98 -8.54
N GLY A 194 -14.67 -1.97 -9.30
CA GLY A 194 -13.86 -3.14 -9.69
C GLY A 194 -13.00 -2.95 -10.96
N GLN A 195 -13.01 -1.78 -11.61
CA GLN A 195 -12.43 -1.62 -12.95
C GLN A 195 -10.96 -1.18 -12.97
N TYR A 196 -10.35 -0.83 -11.85
CA TYR A 196 -9.02 -0.25 -11.81
C TYR A 196 -7.94 -1.09 -12.49
N ALA A 197 -8.01 -2.42 -12.39
CA ALA A 197 -7.06 -3.31 -13.05
C ALA A 197 -7.13 -3.30 -14.58
N VAL A 198 -8.24 -2.79 -15.17
CA VAL A 198 -8.50 -2.90 -16.63
C VAL A 198 -8.83 -1.56 -17.31
N ASN A 199 -9.02 -0.47 -16.56
CA ASN A 199 -9.44 0.83 -17.12
C ASN A 199 -8.26 1.77 -17.49
N GLY A 200 -7.02 1.30 -17.39
CA GLY A 200 -5.80 2.06 -17.71
C GLY A 200 -5.27 2.93 -16.56
N MET A 201 -5.99 3.07 -15.44
CA MET A 201 -5.52 3.89 -14.30
C MET A 201 -4.28 3.30 -13.62
N VAL A 202 -4.15 1.98 -13.61
CA VAL A 202 -2.95 1.30 -13.11
C VAL A 202 -1.72 1.67 -13.94
N ASP A 203 -1.84 1.77 -15.26
CA ASP A 203 -0.72 2.15 -16.13
C ASP A 203 -0.33 3.63 -15.92
N GLN A 204 -1.29 4.50 -15.66
CA GLN A 204 -1.05 5.91 -15.29
C GLN A 204 -0.36 6.01 -13.93
N ALA A 205 -0.78 5.20 -12.95
CA ALA A 205 -0.15 5.13 -11.65
C ALA A 205 1.31 4.67 -11.72
N ALA A 206 1.59 3.67 -12.56
CA ALA A 206 2.95 3.19 -12.80
C ALA A 206 3.82 4.26 -13.45
N ALA A 207 3.31 4.98 -14.45
CA ALA A 207 4.01 6.10 -15.07
C ALA A 207 4.30 7.23 -14.06
N PHE A 208 3.33 7.56 -13.22
CA PHE A 208 3.53 8.52 -12.13
C PHE A 208 4.63 8.05 -11.18
N ALA A 209 4.58 6.82 -10.69
CA ALA A 209 5.58 6.28 -9.79
C ALA A 209 6.99 6.31 -10.40
N VAL A 210 7.14 5.88 -11.67
CA VAL A 210 8.42 5.94 -12.39
C VAL A 210 8.94 7.38 -12.49
N SER A 211 8.08 8.35 -12.74
CA SER A 211 8.47 9.77 -12.81
C SER A 211 9.04 10.30 -11.48
N ARG A 212 8.61 9.74 -10.35
CA ARG A 212 9.11 10.10 -9.02
C ARG A 212 10.50 9.50 -8.74
N LEU A 213 10.75 8.29 -9.20
CA LEU A 213 12.04 7.60 -9.06
C LEU A 213 13.20 8.30 -9.79
N THR A 214 12.93 9.21 -10.71
CA THR A 214 13.94 9.94 -11.47
C THR A 214 14.30 11.29 -10.86
N GLN A 215 13.52 11.77 -9.88
CA GLN A 215 13.81 13.01 -9.20
C GLN A 215 14.90 12.80 -8.15
N PRO A 216 15.96 13.64 -8.11
CA PRO A 216 16.86 13.63 -6.97
C PRO A 216 16.07 13.97 -5.69
N PRO A 217 16.48 13.46 -4.52
CA PRO A 217 15.83 13.84 -3.27
C PRO A 217 15.82 15.37 -3.17
N ALA A 218 14.69 15.93 -2.68
CA ALA A 218 14.58 17.36 -2.47
C ALA A 218 15.73 17.83 -1.54
N PRO A 219 16.41 18.94 -1.82
CA PRO A 219 17.43 19.46 -0.92
C PRO A 219 16.77 19.77 0.43
N MET A 220 17.41 19.28 1.50
CA MET A 220 17.03 19.61 2.89
C MET A 220 17.23 21.10 3.17
#